data_3a6168719bfe12dd5ff8bd8600e3721b
#
_entry.id   3a6168719bfe12dd5ff8bd8600e3721b
#
_cell.length_a   1.000
_cell.length_b   1.000
_cell.length_c   1.000
_cell.angle_alpha   90.00
_cell.angle_beta   90.00
_cell.angle_gamma   90.00
#
_symmetry.space_group_name_H-M   'P 1'
#
loop_
_entity.id
_entity.type
_entity.pdbx_description
1 polymer ?
#
loop_
_entity_poly.entity_id
_entity_poly.type
_entity_poly.pdbx_seq_one_letter_code
_entity_poly.pdbx_strand_id
1 'polypeptide(L)'
;MPKETNTESRGIGERDALLDACGLHCPLPLLKAKQMLASLEEGKLLEVRATDAGSWRDMASFTEQSAHTLEAQEEREGVYYYWIRKVGVSAS
;
A
#
# COMPACT_ATOMS: atom_id res chain seq x y z
N MET A 1 16.97 -0.88 19.06
CA MET A 1 16.48 -0.76 18.94
C MET A 1 15.61 -0.89 18.81
N PRO A 2 15.72 -0.84 18.83
CA PRO A 2 14.90 -0.84 18.62
C PRO A 2 13.95 -1.26 18.42
N LYS A 3 13.96 -1.28 18.13
CA LYS A 3 13.20 -1.37 17.93
C LYS A 3 12.24 -1.88 18.04
N GLU A 4 12.39 -2.05 18.19
CA GLU A 4 11.65 -2.31 18.27
C GLU A 4 10.72 -2.63 18.23
N THR A 5 10.75 -2.55 18.31
CA THR A 5 9.99 -2.55 18.35
C THR A 5 9.02 -2.92 18.11
N ASN A 6 9.01 -3.00 17.77
CA ASN A 6 8.18 -3.09 17.52
C ASN A 6 7.38 -3.84 17.39
N THR A 7 7.48 -4.21 17.29
CA THR A 7 6.98 -5.01 17.12
C THR A 7 5.90 -5.47 17.45
N GLU A 8 5.46 -5.26 17.78
CA GLU A 8 4.48 -5.55 18.11
C GLU A 8 3.48 -5.51 17.36
N SER A 9 3.49 -5.11 16.75
CA SER A 9 2.54 -4.92 16.05
C SER A 9 2.15 -5.90 15.37
N ARG A 10 1.68 -6.14 15.02
CA ARG A 10 1.34 -7.00 14.53
C ARG A 10 0.40 -6.87 13.68
N GLY A 11 0.12 -7.40 12.94
CA GLY A 11 -0.96 -7.37 12.12
C GLY A 11 -0.87 -6.29 11.13
N ILE A 12 -1.92 -5.60 10.89
CA ILE A 12 -1.99 -4.68 9.77
C ILE A 12 -1.02 -3.53 9.86
N GLY A 13 -0.67 -3.10 11.00
CA GLY A 13 0.20 -1.96 11.10
C GLY A 13 1.62 -2.18 10.65
N GLU A 14 2.00 -3.41 10.46
CA GLU A 14 3.36 -3.74 10.13
C GLU A 14 3.60 -3.58 8.64
N ARG A 15 4.63 -2.85 8.28
CA ARG A 15 4.89 -2.61 6.87
C ARG A 15 6.37 -2.71 6.60
N ASP A 16 6.71 -3.02 5.35
CA ASP A 16 8.10 -3.07 4.93
C ASP A 16 8.48 -1.83 4.15
N ALA A 17 7.51 -1.11 3.60
CA ALA A 17 7.76 0.11 2.86
C ALA A 17 6.58 1.05 3.04
N LEU A 18 6.85 2.34 2.89
CA LEU A 18 5.83 3.37 3.02
C LEU A 18 5.88 4.27 1.80
N LEU A 19 4.74 4.49 1.20
CA LEU A 19 4.58 5.46 0.14
C LEU A 19 3.66 6.57 0.63
N ASP A 20 4.20 7.77 0.73
CA ASP A 20 3.38 8.92 1.09
C ASP A 20 2.98 9.64 -0.20
N ALA A 21 1.76 9.40 -0.63
CA ALA A 21 1.22 10.03 -1.82
C ALA A 21 0.19 11.09 -1.48
N CYS A 22 0.22 11.60 -0.26
CA CYS A 22 -0.69 12.67 0.15
C CYS A 22 -0.44 13.90 -0.72
N GLY A 23 -1.51 14.56 -1.08
CA GLY A 23 -1.42 15.73 -1.93
C GLY A 23 -1.41 15.43 -3.41
N LEU A 24 -1.21 14.20 -3.79
CA LEU A 24 -1.25 13.82 -5.19
C LEU A 24 -2.66 13.48 -5.61
N HIS A 25 -2.98 13.77 -6.87
CA HIS A 25 -4.31 13.50 -7.41
C HIS A 25 -4.32 12.23 -8.23
N CYS A 26 -5.46 11.57 -8.25
CA CYS A 26 -5.67 10.41 -9.10
C CYS A 26 -5.26 10.75 -10.53
N PRO A 27 -4.51 9.87 -11.21
CA PRO A 27 -4.15 8.52 -10.81
C PRO A 27 -2.74 8.40 -10.22
N LEU A 28 -2.12 9.50 -9.80
CA LEU A 28 -0.74 9.47 -9.36
C LEU A 28 -0.50 8.56 -8.16
N PRO A 29 -1.36 8.54 -7.13
CA PRO A 29 -1.12 7.61 -6.03
C PRO A 29 -1.02 6.17 -6.50
N LEU A 30 -1.89 5.79 -7.43
CA LEU A 30 -1.87 4.43 -7.95
C LEU A 30 -0.62 4.15 -8.75
N LEU A 31 -0.21 5.09 -9.60
CA LEU A 31 0.98 4.90 -10.41
C LEU A 31 2.22 4.74 -9.53
N LYS A 32 2.31 5.54 -8.48
CA LYS A 32 3.46 5.44 -7.59
C LYS A 32 3.43 4.14 -6.80
N ALA A 33 2.24 3.69 -6.41
CA ALA A 33 2.12 2.41 -5.72
C ALA A 33 2.59 1.27 -6.60
N LYS A 34 2.20 1.30 -7.89
CA LYS A 34 2.64 0.28 -8.81
C LYS A 34 4.16 0.25 -8.95
N GLN A 35 4.77 1.44 -9.02
CA GLN A 35 6.21 1.53 -9.14
C GLN A 35 6.90 0.95 -7.91
N MET A 36 6.40 1.27 -6.73
CA MET A 36 7.00 0.75 -5.52
C MET A 36 6.81 -0.75 -5.39
N LEU A 37 5.63 -1.24 -5.74
CA LEU A 37 5.40 -2.68 -5.68
C LEU A 37 6.33 -3.42 -6.62
N ALA A 38 6.62 -2.83 -7.78
CA ALA A 38 7.49 -3.47 -8.74
C ALA A 38 8.90 -3.65 -8.19
N SER A 39 9.32 -2.77 -7.28
CA SER A 39 10.66 -2.85 -6.73
C SER A 39 10.73 -3.60 -5.41
N LEU A 40 9.59 -3.96 -4.84
CA LEU A 40 9.58 -4.69 -3.59
C LEU A 40 9.75 -6.18 -3.83
N GLU A 41 10.31 -6.85 -2.84
CA GLU A 41 10.40 -8.30 -2.88
C GLU A 41 9.07 -8.94 -2.56
N GLU A 42 8.90 -10.14 -3.07
CA GLU A 42 7.69 -10.91 -2.83
C GLU A 42 7.45 -11.07 -1.34
N GLY A 43 6.22 -10.90 -0.93
CA GLY A 43 5.83 -11.06 0.47
C GLY A 43 5.94 -9.78 1.29
N LYS A 44 6.50 -8.72 0.72
CA LYS A 44 6.64 -7.48 1.47
C LYS A 44 5.33 -6.70 1.48
N LEU A 45 5.14 -5.92 2.51
CA LEU A 45 3.92 -5.16 2.71
C LEU A 45 4.20 -3.68 2.48
N LEU A 46 3.42 -3.08 1.58
CA LEU A 46 3.52 -1.66 1.27
C LEU A 46 2.36 -0.92 1.91
N GLU A 47 2.67 0.11 2.67
CA GLU A 47 1.64 1.01 3.16
C GLU A 47 1.61 2.24 2.27
N VAL A 48 0.44 2.56 1.72
CA VAL A 48 0.26 3.75 0.89
C VAL A 48 -0.66 4.70 1.62
N ARG A 49 -0.32 5.97 1.62
CA ARG A 49 -1.17 7.02 2.17
C ARG A 49 -1.50 8.00 1.07
N ALA A 50 -2.75 8.39 0.97
CA ALA A 50 -3.19 9.31 -0.04
C ALA A 50 -4.32 10.16 0.51
N THR A 51 -4.49 11.35 -0.08
CA THR A 51 -5.59 12.22 0.31
C THR A 51 -6.63 12.36 -0.77
N ASP A 52 -6.39 11.80 -1.95
CA ASP A 52 -7.34 11.86 -3.04
C ASP A 52 -8.38 10.76 -2.89
N ALA A 53 -9.66 11.16 -2.88
CA ALA A 53 -10.74 10.19 -2.65
C ALA A 53 -10.82 9.15 -3.75
N GLY A 54 -10.40 9.50 -4.97
CA GLY A 54 -10.42 8.54 -6.08
C GLY A 54 -9.49 7.38 -5.87
N SER A 55 -8.47 7.54 -5.02
CA SER A 55 -7.54 6.45 -4.77
C SER A 55 -8.22 5.26 -4.11
N TRP A 56 -9.32 5.50 -3.39
CA TRP A 56 -10.03 4.41 -2.71
C TRP A 56 -10.48 3.34 -3.70
N ARG A 57 -11.11 3.79 -4.77
CA ARG A 57 -11.56 2.86 -5.80
C ARG A 57 -10.39 2.34 -6.63
N ASP A 58 -9.46 3.24 -6.97
CA ASP A 58 -8.36 2.86 -7.84
C ASP A 58 -7.51 1.77 -7.24
N MET A 59 -7.21 1.88 -5.94
CA MET A 59 -6.37 0.87 -5.29
C MET A 59 -7.10 -0.47 -5.20
N ALA A 60 -8.38 -0.43 -4.88
CA ALA A 60 -9.15 -1.68 -4.81
C ALA A 60 -9.22 -2.35 -6.16
N SER A 61 -9.49 -1.58 -7.22
CA SER A 61 -9.55 -2.15 -8.56
C SER A 61 -8.22 -2.72 -9.00
N PHE A 62 -7.15 -1.98 -8.73
CA PHE A 62 -5.83 -2.44 -9.13
C PHE A 62 -5.49 -3.76 -8.45
N THR A 63 -5.69 -3.84 -7.14
CA THR A 63 -5.31 -5.06 -6.44
C THR A 63 -6.21 -6.22 -6.83
N GLU A 64 -7.47 -5.93 -7.13
CA GLU A 64 -8.38 -6.97 -7.56
C GLU A 64 -7.97 -7.55 -8.92
N GLN A 65 -7.42 -6.71 -9.79
CA GLN A 65 -7.04 -7.13 -11.14
C GLN A 65 -5.59 -7.58 -11.24
N SER A 66 -4.86 -7.52 -10.15
CA SER A 66 -3.46 -7.93 -10.13
C SER A 66 -3.30 -9.12 -9.21
N ALA A 67 -2.07 -9.61 -9.11
CA ALA A 67 -1.78 -10.69 -8.18
C ALA A 67 -1.61 -10.18 -6.75
N HIS A 68 -1.43 -8.87 -6.57
CA HIS A 68 -1.19 -8.32 -5.24
C HIS A 68 -2.45 -8.34 -4.40
N THR A 69 -2.27 -8.37 -3.08
CA THR A 69 -3.37 -8.45 -2.15
C THR A 69 -3.52 -7.16 -1.37
N LEU A 70 -4.71 -6.58 -1.41
CA LEU A 70 -5.03 -5.44 -0.55
C LEU A 70 -5.49 -6.00 0.79
N GLU A 71 -4.61 -5.96 1.77
CA GLU A 71 -4.91 -6.59 3.06
C GLU A 71 -5.84 -5.74 3.90
N ALA A 72 -5.77 -4.42 3.75
CA ALA A 72 -6.64 -3.53 4.48
C ALA A 72 -6.66 -2.18 3.80
N GLN A 73 -7.74 -1.45 3.99
CA GLN A 73 -7.80 -0.05 3.59
C GLN A 73 -8.69 0.68 4.59
N GLU A 74 -8.27 1.89 4.95
CA GLU A 74 -8.95 2.69 5.94
C GLU A 74 -8.93 4.15 5.52
N GLU A 75 -9.88 4.90 6.04
CA GLU A 75 -9.87 6.34 5.89
C GLU A 75 -9.92 6.94 7.29
N ARG A 76 -9.01 7.87 7.57
CA ARG A 76 -8.96 8.57 8.85
C ARG A 76 -8.73 10.04 8.58
N GLU A 77 -9.71 10.85 8.90
CA GLU A 77 -9.55 12.31 8.84
C GLU A 77 -9.02 12.78 7.50
N GLY A 78 -9.58 12.23 6.43
CA GLY A 78 -9.23 12.67 5.10
C GLY A 78 -8.01 12.01 4.50
N VAL A 79 -7.37 11.11 5.22
CA VAL A 79 -6.23 10.37 4.71
C VAL A 79 -6.64 8.93 4.51
N TYR A 80 -6.34 8.42 3.34
CA TYR A 80 -6.68 7.06 2.96
C TYR A 80 -5.44 6.20 3.07
N TYR A 81 -5.55 5.08 3.79
CA TYR A 81 -4.45 4.17 4.04
C TYR A 81 -4.73 2.86 3.35
N TYR A 82 -3.70 2.32 2.69
CA TYR A 82 -3.81 1.04 1.98
C TYR A 82 -2.63 0.18 2.36
N TRP A 83 -2.89 -1.08 2.68
CA TRP A 83 -1.82 -2.04 2.97
C TRP A 83 -1.87 -3.13 1.91
N ILE A 84 -0.87 -3.13 1.05
CA ILE A 84 -0.83 -3.99 -0.12
C ILE A 84 0.34 -4.95 -0.01
N ARG A 85 0.04 -6.24 -0.06
CA ARG A 85 1.07 -7.27 0.00
C ARG A 85 1.55 -7.58 -1.39
N LYS A 86 2.85 -7.51 -1.60
CA LYS A 86 3.46 -7.84 -2.89
C LYS A 86 3.37 -9.35 -3.11
N VAL A 87 2.74 -9.73 -4.19
CA VAL A 87 2.73 -11.13 -4.61
C VAL A 87 3.63 -11.22 -5.82
N GLY A 88 4.58 -12.06 -5.73
CA GLY A 88 5.62 -12.05 -6.68
C GLY A 88 5.31 -12.49 -7.99
N VAL A 89 5.07 -13.10 -8.38
CA VAL A 89 5.00 -13.38 -9.49
C VAL A 89 4.92 -12.96 -10.52
N SER A 90 5.22 -12.93 -10.78
CA SER A 90 5.33 -12.54 -11.52
C SER A 90 4.93 -12.65 -12.49
N ALA A 91 4.76 -12.85 -12.74
CA ALA A 91 4.46 -12.91 -13.55
C ALA A 91 4.18 -12.20 -14.08
N SER A 92 4.31 -11.99 -13.92
CA SER A 92 4.14 -11.31 -14.25
C SER A 92 4.05 -10.84 -14.56
#